data_0540550fbffc25bbcba8e177ff86adce
#
_entry.id   0540550fbffc25bbcba8e177ff86adce
#
_cell.length_a   1.000
_cell.length_b   1.000
_cell.length_c   1.000
_cell.angle_alpha   90.00
_cell.angle_beta   90.00
_cell.angle_gamma   90.00
#
_symmetry.space_group_name_H-M   'P 1'
#
loop_
_entity.id
_entity.type
_entity.pdbx_description
1 polymer ?
#
loop_
_entity_poly.entity_id
_entity_poly.type
_entity_poly.pdbx_seq_one_letter_code
_entity_poly.pdbx_strand_id
1 'polypeptide(L)'
;MIMIHFTNTYRPLPKKLTIRDSGIHGLGLFAIEDISTSTDLGAIRINIKDEWIRTPLGGFINHSEDPNCLAIDVKTYKIDHWSKITSYDQVNLITRSDIKAGDELLLRYTMSEYGGVETDSLEDIELQGHYKLMQESVNGR
;
A
#
# COMPACT_ATOMS: atom_id res chain seq x y z
N MET A 1 9.52 -6.38 -37.36
CA MET A 1 8.53 -5.86 -36.42
C MET A 1 9.16 -5.71 -35.04
N ILE A 2 8.96 -4.60 -34.48
CA ILE A 2 9.41 -4.40 -33.12
C ILE A 2 8.47 -5.18 -32.20
N MET A 3 9.04 -6.17 -31.61
CA MET A 3 8.35 -6.80 -30.53
C MET A 3 8.42 -5.88 -29.33
N ILE A 4 7.41 -5.12 -29.22
CA ILE A 4 7.25 -4.38 -27.99
C ILE A 4 6.86 -5.38 -26.95
N HIS A 5 7.79 -5.62 -26.12
CA HIS A 5 7.54 -6.50 -25.01
C HIS A 5 6.76 -5.75 -23.96
N PHE A 6 5.48 -5.62 -24.18
CA PHE A 6 4.59 -5.31 -23.07
C PHE A 6 4.50 -6.48 -22.13
N THR A 7 5.46 -7.34 -22.23
CA THR A 7 5.42 -8.56 -21.48
C THR A 7 5.51 -8.23 -20.04
N ASN A 8 4.40 -7.94 -19.48
CA ASN A 8 4.27 -8.50 -18.17
C ASN A 8 5.15 -7.92 -17.10
N THR A 9 5.60 -6.68 -17.32
CA THR A 9 6.21 -5.94 -16.22
C THR A 9 5.14 -5.29 -15.36
N TYR A 10 3.95 -5.09 -15.89
CA TYR A 10 2.86 -4.58 -15.08
C TYR A 10 2.22 -5.71 -14.26
N ARG A 11 2.07 -5.44 -12.97
CA ARG A 11 1.35 -6.29 -12.05
C ARG A 11 0.36 -5.44 -11.26
N PRO A 12 -0.92 -5.80 -11.27
CA PRO A 12 -1.90 -5.09 -10.45
C PRO A 12 -1.68 -5.30 -8.94
N LEU A 13 -1.00 -6.39 -8.58
CA LEU A 13 -0.63 -6.70 -7.21
C LEU A 13 0.85 -7.05 -7.13
N PRO A 14 1.51 -6.78 -5.99
CA PRO A 14 2.84 -7.33 -5.72
C PRO A 14 2.86 -8.84 -5.85
N LYS A 15 4.03 -9.40 -6.19
CA LYS A 15 4.21 -10.84 -6.36
C LYS A 15 3.82 -11.66 -5.14
N LYS A 16 3.99 -11.10 -3.96
CA LYS A 16 3.75 -11.80 -2.69
C LYS A 16 2.28 -11.88 -2.31
N LEU A 17 1.41 -11.25 -3.09
CA LEU A 17 -0.01 -11.10 -2.76
C LEU A 17 -0.92 -11.72 -3.81
N THR A 18 -2.09 -12.13 -3.35
CA THR A 18 -3.17 -12.63 -4.20
C THR A 18 -4.52 -12.27 -3.60
N ILE A 19 -5.57 -12.47 -4.37
CA ILE A 19 -6.95 -12.26 -3.94
C ILE A 19 -7.60 -13.62 -3.80
N ARG A 20 -8.28 -13.84 -2.67
CA ARG A 20 -9.00 -15.08 -2.36
C ARG A 20 -10.30 -14.76 -1.63
N ASP A 21 -11.15 -15.76 -1.51
CA ASP A 21 -12.29 -15.68 -0.62
C ASP A 21 -11.81 -15.41 0.81
N SER A 22 -12.42 -14.41 1.43
CA SER A 22 -12.09 -14.01 2.80
C SER A 22 -13.04 -14.70 3.79
N GLY A 23 -12.51 -15.05 4.95
CA GLY A 23 -13.35 -15.49 6.05
C GLY A 23 -14.10 -14.35 6.74
N ILE A 24 -13.77 -13.10 6.39
CA ILE A 24 -14.37 -11.91 7.01
C ILE A 24 -15.48 -11.36 6.15
N HIS A 25 -15.18 -11.04 4.90
CA HIS A 25 -16.15 -10.47 3.98
C HIS A 25 -15.68 -10.64 2.54
N GLY A 26 -16.52 -11.27 1.70
CA GLY A 26 -16.29 -11.38 0.27
C GLY A 26 -14.89 -11.85 -0.11
N LEU A 27 -14.22 -11.08 -0.94
CA LEU A 27 -12.82 -11.31 -1.32
C LEU A 27 -11.89 -10.55 -0.38
N GLY A 28 -10.69 -11.06 -0.22
CA GLY A 28 -9.66 -10.43 0.58
C GLY A 28 -8.29 -10.53 -0.06
N LEU A 29 -7.34 -9.80 0.50
CA LEU A 29 -5.95 -9.75 0.05
C LEU A 29 -5.12 -10.68 0.92
N PHE A 30 -4.43 -11.64 0.31
CA PHE A 30 -3.70 -12.69 1.04
C PHE A 30 -2.24 -12.74 0.64
N ALA A 31 -1.38 -13.06 1.60
CA ALA A 31 0.03 -13.34 1.34
C ALA A 31 0.17 -14.75 0.76
N ILE A 32 0.93 -14.88 -0.32
CA ILE A 32 1.28 -16.19 -0.89
C ILE A 32 2.66 -16.65 -0.45
N GLU A 33 3.43 -15.78 0.16
CA GLU A 33 4.70 -16.09 0.80
C GLU A 33 4.86 -15.17 2.02
N ASP A 34 5.84 -15.49 2.87
CA ASP A 34 6.10 -14.70 4.05
C ASP A 34 6.52 -13.27 3.67
N ILE A 35 6.02 -12.30 4.42
CA ILE A 35 6.32 -10.88 4.22
C ILE A 35 6.81 -10.33 5.56
N SER A 36 7.98 -9.71 5.54
CA SER A 36 8.56 -9.11 6.74
C SER A 36 7.79 -7.86 7.15
N THR A 37 7.83 -7.55 8.44
CA THR A 37 7.35 -6.28 8.96
C THR A 37 8.02 -5.10 8.24
N SER A 38 7.33 -3.95 8.19
CA SER A 38 7.82 -2.71 7.57
C SER A 38 8.12 -2.83 6.07
N THR A 39 7.42 -3.72 5.39
CA THR A 39 7.52 -3.85 3.93
C THR A 39 6.50 -2.91 3.28
N ASP A 40 6.98 -2.07 2.37
CA ASP A 40 6.12 -1.21 1.56
C ASP A 40 5.57 -2.02 0.39
N LEU A 41 4.27 -2.23 0.37
CA LEU A 41 3.60 -3.02 -0.65
C LEU A 41 3.08 -2.16 -1.82
N GLY A 42 3.24 -0.85 -1.73
CA GLY A 42 2.82 0.07 -2.79
C GLY A 42 1.53 0.80 -2.47
N ALA A 43 1.04 1.54 -3.47
CA ALA A 43 -0.10 2.43 -3.30
C ALA A 43 -1.42 1.67 -3.24
N ILE A 44 -2.24 1.99 -2.24
CA ILE A 44 -3.64 1.54 -2.17
C ILE A 44 -4.58 2.56 -2.82
N ARG A 45 -4.18 3.82 -2.86
CA ARG A 45 -4.90 4.88 -3.58
C ARG A 45 -3.93 5.99 -3.97
N ILE A 46 -4.27 6.68 -5.04
CA ILE A 46 -3.45 7.75 -5.61
C ILE A 46 -4.34 8.94 -5.88
N ASN A 47 -3.87 10.14 -5.54
CA ASN A 47 -4.55 11.38 -5.87
C ASN A 47 -4.05 11.89 -7.22
N ILE A 48 -4.94 11.96 -8.19
CA ILE A 48 -4.65 12.49 -9.50
C ILE A 48 -5.63 13.61 -9.79
N LYS A 49 -5.12 14.83 -9.95
CA LYS A 49 -5.95 16.02 -10.23
C LYS A 49 -7.11 16.17 -9.24
N ASP A 50 -6.77 16.11 -7.96
CA ASP A 50 -7.73 16.25 -6.85
C ASP A 50 -8.76 15.11 -6.76
N GLU A 51 -8.51 14.02 -7.44
CA GLU A 51 -9.37 12.85 -7.41
C GLU A 51 -8.61 11.64 -6.87
N TRP A 52 -9.16 10.99 -5.85
CA TRP A 52 -8.57 9.78 -5.29
C TRP A 52 -9.02 8.57 -6.07
N ILE A 53 -8.05 7.82 -6.60
CA ILE A 53 -8.29 6.61 -7.36
C ILE A 53 -7.76 5.44 -6.56
N ARG A 54 -8.61 4.46 -6.34
CA ARG A 54 -8.26 3.23 -5.63
C ARG A 54 -7.53 2.28 -6.57
N THR A 55 -6.43 1.72 -6.09
CA THR A 55 -5.69 0.68 -6.82
C THR A 55 -6.28 -0.70 -6.54
N PRO A 56 -5.92 -1.75 -7.30
CA PRO A 56 -6.32 -3.12 -6.97
C PRO A 56 -5.86 -3.54 -5.57
N LEU A 57 -4.69 -3.07 -5.13
CA LEU A 57 -4.19 -3.34 -3.78
C LEU A 57 -5.14 -2.80 -2.71
N GLY A 58 -5.66 -1.62 -2.91
CA GLY A 58 -6.61 -1.00 -1.98
C GLY A 58 -8.04 -1.46 -2.13
N GLY A 59 -8.37 -2.11 -3.25
CA GLY A 59 -9.74 -2.52 -3.54
C GLY A 59 -10.21 -3.77 -2.80
N PHE A 60 -9.28 -4.59 -2.34
CA PHE A 60 -9.60 -5.90 -1.78
C PHE A 60 -9.15 -6.09 -0.34
N ILE A 61 -8.58 -5.08 0.29
CA ILE A 61 -8.14 -5.19 1.67
C ILE A 61 -9.33 -4.99 2.62
N ASN A 62 -9.50 -5.91 3.54
CA ASN A 62 -10.60 -5.90 4.49
C ASN A 62 -10.24 -5.19 5.79
N HIS A 63 -11.27 -4.81 6.53
CA HIS A 63 -11.13 -4.14 7.82
C HIS A 63 -10.87 -5.14 8.95
N SER A 64 -10.06 -4.72 9.91
CA SER A 64 -9.91 -5.38 11.20
C SER A 64 -9.56 -4.36 12.27
N GLU A 65 -10.05 -4.56 13.47
CA GLU A 65 -9.63 -3.79 14.63
C GLU A 65 -8.23 -4.18 15.11
N ASP A 66 -7.74 -5.34 14.64
CA ASP A 66 -6.37 -5.79 14.90
C ASP A 66 -5.64 -5.99 13.56
N PRO A 67 -5.27 -4.89 12.89
CA PRO A 67 -4.70 -4.96 11.56
C PRO A 67 -3.23 -5.39 11.59
N ASN A 68 -2.79 -6.01 10.50
CA ASN A 68 -1.37 -6.33 10.30
C ASN A 68 -0.70 -5.40 9.28
N CYS A 69 -1.43 -4.39 8.80
CA CYS A 69 -0.92 -3.39 7.87
C CYS A 69 -1.30 -1.98 8.33
N LEU A 70 -0.57 -1.02 7.79
CA LEU A 70 -0.76 0.42 8.00
C LEU A 70 -0.97 1.11 6.66
N ALA A 71 -1.74 2.18 6.67
CA ALA A 71 -1.93 3.05 5.50
C ALA A 71 -1.17 4.36 5.76
N ILE A 72 -0.20 4.66 4.92
CA ILE A 72 0.75 5.76 5.13
C ILE A 72 0.70 6.75 3.97
N ASP A 73 0.56 8.03 4.28
CA ASP A 73 0.64 9.10 3.28
C ASP A 73 2.05 9.23 2.74
N VAL A 74 2.17 9.23 1.42
CA VAL A 74 3.44 9.39 0.72
C VAL A 74 3.26 10.43 -0.38
N LYS A 75 4.21 11.33 -0.51
CA LYS A 75 4.29 12.24 -1.64
C LYS A 75 5.24 11.68 -2.68
N THR A 76 4.76 11.48 -3.88
CA THR A 76 5.54 10.93 -4.97
C THR A 76 5.88 12.01 -5.97
N TYR A 77 7.14 12.02 -6.43
CA TYR A 77 7.64 12.97 -7.40
C TYR A 77 7.91 12.27 -8.72
N LYS A 78 7.55 12.94 -9.80
CA LYS A 78 7.81 12.46 -11.14
C LYS A 78 8.53 13.54 -11.92
N ILE A 79 9.59 13.16 -12.63
CA ILE A 79 10.33 14.04 -13.51
C ILE A 79 10.07 13.59 -14.94
N ASP A 80 9.51 14.47 -15.77
CA ASP A 80 9.29 14.16 -17.17
C ASP A 80 10.56 14.43 -18.01
N HIS A 81 10.51 14.13 -19.29
CA HIS A 81 11.66 14.32 -20.17
C HIS A 81 12.00 15.79 -20.43
N TRP A 82 11.17 16.71 -19.99
CA TRP A 82 11.43 18.15 -20.01
C TRP A 82 12.03 18.65 -18.69
N SER A 83 12.41 17.74 -17.83
CA SER A 83 12.90 18.03 -16.47
C SER A 83 11.89 18.76 -15.59
N LYS A 84 10.63 18.68 -15.94
CA LYS A 84 9.55 19.22 -15.10
C LYS A 84 9.26 18.25 -13.98
N ILE A 85 9.28 18.74 -12.75
CA ILE A 85 8.96 17.95 -11.56
C ILE A 85 7.50 18.16 -11.25
N THR A 86 6.77 17.07 -11.18
CA THR A 86 5.39 17.05 -10.67
C THR A 86 5.32 16.17 -9.44
N SER A 87 4.41 16.47 -8.55
CA SER A 87 4.18 15.64 -7.37
C SER A 87 2.72 15.25 -7.28
N TYR A 88 2.47 14.10 -6.69
CA TYR A 88 1.12 13.67 -6.36
C TYR A 88 1.14 12.93 -5.03
N ASP A 89 0.01 12.97 -4.35
CA ASP A 89 -0.15 12.30 -3.09
C ASP A 89 -0.65 10.87 -3.32
N GLN A 90 -0.16 9.96 -2.52
CA GLN A 90 -0.66 8.59 -2.51
C GLN A 90 -0.64 8.04 -1.09
N VAL A 91 -1.39 6.98 -0.88
CA VAL A 91 -1.39 6.26 0.38
C VAL A 91 -0.83 4.88 0.12
N ASN A 92 0.22 4.52 0.81
CA ASN A 92 0.87 3.22 0.66
C ASN A 92 0.47 2.25 1.78
N LEU A 93 0.45 0.98 1.42
CA LEU A 93 0.22 -0.11 2.35
C LEU A 93 1.57 -0.62 2.86
N ILE A 94 1.75 -0.58 4.16
CA ILE A 94 2.98 -1.00 4.82
C ILE A 94 2.64 -2.09 5.82
N THR A 95 3.41 -3.17 5.87
CA THR A 95 3.19 -4.21 6.87
C THR A 95 3.58 -3.72 8.26
N ARG A 96 2.68 -3.91 9.21
CA ARG A 96 2.87 -3.53 10.62
C ARG A 96 3.56 -4.62 11.43
N SER A 97 3.44 -5.86 10.98
CA SER A 97 4.02 -7.04 11.60
C SER A 97 4.46 -8.02 10.53
N ASP A 98 5.19 -9.05 10.92
CA ASP A 98 5.49 -10.14 10.02
C ASP A 98 4.19 -10.84 9.61
N ILE A 99 4.06 -11.14 8.33
CA ILE A 99 2.90 -11.82 7.76
C ILE A 99 3.35 -13.14 7.19
N LYS A 100 2.66 -14.20 7.51
CA LYS A 100 2.96 -15.54 7.02
C LYS A 100 2.19 -15.83 5.75
N ALA A 101 2.77 -16.68 4.90
CA ALA A 101 2.07 -17.19 3.72
C ALA A 101 0.71 -17.76 4.15
N GLY A 102 -0.34 -17.35 3.46
CA GLY A 102 -1.72 -17.75 3.77
C GLY A 102 -2.50 -16.79 4.65
N ASP A 103 -1.83 -15.83 5.27
CA ASP A 103 -2.51 -14.85 6.11
C ASP A 103 -3.19 -13.77 5.26
N GLU A 104 -4.34 -13.31 5.71
CA GLU A 104 -5.03 -12.18 5.10
C GLU A 104 -4.41 -10.87 5.58
N LEU A 105 -4.20 -9.93 4.66
CA LEU A 105 -3.76 -8.57 4.97
C LEU A 105 -4.97 -7.74 5.35
N LEU A 106 -4.86 -7.01 6.45
CA LEU A 106 -5.96 -6.29 7.06
C LEU A 106 -5.54 -4.87 7.44
N LEU A 107 -6.47 -3.94 7.25
CA LEU A 107 -6.32 -2.55 7.67
C LEU A 107 -7.44 -2.18 8.64
N ARG A 108 -7.17 -1.22 9.50
CA ARG A 108 -8.24 -0.59 10.26
C ARG A 108 -8.84 0.55 9.44
N TYR A 109 -10.10 0.41 9.09
CA TYR A 109 -10.84 1.47 8.42
C TYR A 109 -11.29 2.48 9.46
N THR A 110 -11.25 3.74 9.08
CA THR A 110 -11.84 4.79 9.90
C THR A 110 -13.06 5.36 9.18
N MET A 111 -13.97 5.90 9.95
CA MET A 111 -15.18 6.51 9.43
C MET A 111 -14.85 7.91 8.92
N SER A 112 -14.30 7.98 7.72
CA SER A 112 -14.07 9.26 7.06
C SER A 112 -15.24 9.63 6.17
N GLU A 113 -15.37 10.91 5.85
CA GLU A 113 -16.39 11.42 4.92
C GLU A 113 -16.36 10.71 3.57
N TYR A 114 -15.24 10.17 3.22
CA TYR A 114 -15.03 9.53 1.93
C TYR A 114 -15.16 8.01 2.00
N GLY A 115 -15.60 7.48 3.14
CA GLY A 115 -15.72 6.04 3.35
C GLY A 115 -14.41 5.29 3.17
N GLY A 116 -13.29 5.97 3.32
CA GLY A 116 -11.97 5.43 3.05
C GLY A 116 -11.20 5.09 4.31
N VAL A 117 -9.98 4.63 4.08
CA VAL A 117 -9.01 4.37 5.13
C VAL A 117 -8.30 5.69 5.47
N GLU A 118 -8.27 6.07 6.72
CA GLU A 118 -7.42 7.16 7.17
C GLU A 118 -5.99 6.65 7.33
N THR A 119 -5.05 7.55 7.15
CA THR A 119 -3.65 7.23 7.40
C THR A 119 -3.36 7.26 8.89
N ASP A 120 -2.48 6.39 9.32
CA ASP A 120 -2.01 6.41 10.70
C ASP A 120 -1.17 7.66 10.94
N SER A 121 -1.26 8.22 12.12
CA SER A 121 -0.44 9.37 12.47
C SER A 121 1.03 8.95 12.61
N LEU A 122 1.93 9.91 12.39
CA LEU A 122 3.35 9.65 12.61
C LEU A 122 3.66 9.25 14.05
N GLU A 123 2.88 9.77 15.01
CA GLU A 123 3.04 9.43 16.42
C GLU A 123 2.68 7.97 16.67
N ASP A 124 1.58 7.49 16.09
CA ASP A 124 1.18 6.09 16.20
C ASP A 124 2.24 5.17 15.59
N ILE A 125 2.82 5.59 14.48
CA ILE A 125 3.85 4.86 13.78
C ILE A 125 5.15 4.83 14.58
N GLU A 126 5.54 5.95 15.18
CA GLU A 126 6.75 6.04 16.01
C GLU A 126 6.67 5.13 17.22
N LEU A 127 5.50 5.01 17.84
CA LEU A 127 5.29 4.11 18.97
C LEU A 127 5.55 2.65 18.59
N GLN A 128 5.45 2.31 17.33
CA GLN A 128 5.70 0.95 16.84
C GLN A 128 7.14 0.72 16.42
N GLY A 129 7.92 1.79 16.29
CA GLY A 129 9.36 1.71 16.04
C GLY A 129 9.78 1.30 14.63
N HIS A 130 8.87 0.80 13.81
CA HIS A 130 9.23 0.22 12.51
C HIS A 130 9.25 1.25 11.38
N TYR A 131 8.27 2.12 11.35
CA TYR A 131 8.16 3.09 10.26
C TYR A 131 9.26 4.15 10.31
N LYS A 132 9.69 4.50 11.49
CA LYS A 132 10.79 5.46 11.67
C LYS A 132 12.05 5.00 10.97
N LEU A 133 12.40 3.73 11.12
CA LEU A 133 13.55 3.14 10.43
C LEU A 133 13.38 3.17 8.91
N MET A 134 12.18 2.94 8.43
CA MET A 134 11.86 3.02 7.00
C MET A 134 12.03 4.43 6.46
N GLN A 135 11.53 5.44 7.18
CA GLN A 135 11.69 6.84 6.78
C GLN A 135 13.14 7.25 6.73
N GLU A 136 13.93 6.89 7.73
CA GLU A 136 15.35 7.17 7.75
C GLU A 136 16.07 6.53 6.56
N SER A 137 15.73 5.31 6.22
CA SER A 137 16.28 4.62 5.07
C SER A 137 15.93 5.31 3.75
N VAL A 138 14.71 5.82 3.61
CA VAL A 138 14.26 6.53 2.42
C VAL A 138 14.86 7.93 2.35
N ASN A 139 14.87 8.65 3.47
CA ASN A 139 15.34 10.04 3.53
C ASN A 139 16.87 10.16 3.54
N GLY A 140 17.57 9.10 3.84
CA GLY A 140 19.02 9.06 3.85
C GLY A 140 19.66 8.83 2.48
N ARG A 141 18.89 8.88 1.43
CA ARG A 141 19.37 8.68 0.06
C ARG A 141 19.88 9.96 -0.57
#